data_38867f4ee9955fe208eb54c4f932bd17
#
_entry.id   38867f4ee9955fe208eb54c4f932bd17
#
_cell.length_a   1.000
_cell.length_b   1.000
_cell.length_c   1.000
_cell.angle_alpha   90.00
_cell.angle_beta   90.00
_cell.angle_gamma   90.00
#
_symmetry.space_group_name_H-M   'P 1'
#
loop_
_entity.id
_entity.type
_entity.pdbx_description
1 polymer ?
#
loop_
_entity_poly.entity_id
_entity_poly.type
_entity_poly.pdbx_seq_one_letter_code
_entity_poly.pdbx_strand_id
1 'polypeptide(L)'
;MKRSLLFVIALLLPMLGMAQKGLPNIEVTDLDGNAFNIQSVMEDGVPVVISFWYTTCKPCLQELGAINDVYSDWQDEAEFKFVAVSTDDSRSSSKVAPMVNGRGWNDFLFLLDVNGDLKRAMNVQTQPTVILLDRKGNIVYTHIGYTPGNEEELFEEILKVQ
;
A
#
# COMPACT_ATOMS: atom_id res chain seq x y z
N MET A 1 12.27 50.13 44.90
CA MET A 1 12.80 49.38 43.75
C MET A 1 12.09 48.02 43.72
N LYS A 2 11.02 47.93 42.88
CA LYS A 2 10.21 46.70 42.74
C LYS A 2 10.72 45.91 41.53
N ARG A 3 11.32 44.74 41.75
CA ARG A 3 11.76 43.84 40.73
C ARG A 3 10.54 43.01 40.25
N SER A 4 10.04 43.32 39.05
CA SER A 4 9.01 42.55 38.38
C SER A 4 9.62 41.25 37.82
N LEU A 5 9.22 40.12 38.37
CA LEU A 5 9.61 38.80 37.91
C LEU A 5 8.63 38.37 36.81
N LEU A 6 9.04 38.52 35.55
CA LEU A 6 8.27 38.02 34.40
C LEU A 6 8.42 36.50 34.32
N PHE A 7 7.38 35.77 34.68
CA PHE A 7 7.26 34.34 34.42
C PHE A 7 6.96 34.12 32.91
N VAL A 8 7.96 33.67 32.17
CA VAL A 8 7.80 33.17 30.82
C VAL A 8 7.23 31.74 30.92
N ILE A 9 5.92 31.60 30.76
CA ILE A 9 5.28 30.30 30.63
C ILE A 9 5.55 29.85 29.19
N ALA A 10 6.54 28.97 29.00
CA ALA A 10 6.76 28.25 27.74
C ALA A 10 5.61 27.29 27.54
N LEU A 11 4.72 27.64 26.62
CA LEU A 11 3.61 26.80 26.19
C LEU A 11 4.18 25.62 25.37
N LEU A 12 4.44 24.49 26.03
CA LEU A 12 4.73 23.21 25.37
C LEU A 12 3.45 22.74 24.67
N LEU A 13 3.28 23.13 23.41
CA LEU A 13 2.29 22.48 22.54
C LEU A 13 2.75 21.04 22.29
N PRO A 14 1.96 20.02 22.65
CA PRO A 14 2.25 18.67 22.22
C PRO A 14 2.14 18.67 20.70
N MET A 15 3.21 18.34 19.99
CA MET A 15 3.15 17.94 18.61
C MET A 15 2.32 16.65 18.57
N LEU A 16 1.01 16.79 18.35
CA LEU A 16 0.18 15.69 17.92
C LEU A 16 0.77 15.23 16.58
N GLY A 17 1.57 14.17 16.61
CA GLY A 17 1.95 13.45 15.41
C GLY A 17 0.63 13.11 14.71
N MET A 18 0.40 13.71 13.55
CA MET A 18 -0.70 13.29 12.67
C MET A 18 -0.35 11.87 12.24
N ALA A 19 -0.87 10.88 12.96
CA ALA A 19 -0.89 9.50 12.48
C ALA A 19 -1.49 9.56 11.07
N GLN A 20 -0.73 9.10 10.09
CA GLN A 20 -1.17 9.12 8.70
C GLN A 20 -2.44 8.27 8.66
N LYS A 21 -3.58 8.93 8.48
CA LYS A 21 -4.89 8.28 8.47
C LYS A 21 -4.88 7.21 7.38
N GLY A 22 -5.44 6.07 7.70
CA GLY A 22 -5.59 4.91 6.82
C GLY A 22 -6.08 5.22 5.40
N LEU A 23 -6.59 4.24 4.70
CA LEU A 23 -6.98 4.38 3.30
C LEU A 23 -7.95 5.53 3.05
N PRO A 24 -7.69 6.38 2.03
CA PRO A 24 -8.59 7.45 1.65
C PRO A 24 -9.89 6.89 1.07
N ASN A 25 -10.97 7.66 1.10
CA ASN A 25 -12.20 7.30 0.40
C ASN A 25 -12.06 7.65 -1.09
N ILE A 26 -11.48 6.72 -1.85
CA ILE A 26 -11.21 6.88 -3.29
C ILE A 26 -11.73 5.65 -4.03
N GLU A 27 -12.38 5.91 -5.16
CA GLU A 27 -12.82 4.91 -6.10
C GLU A 27 -11.72 4.67 -7.15
N VAL A 28 -11.41 3.39 -7.35
CA VAL A 28 -10.55 2.86 -8.42
C VAL A 28 -11.38 1.87 -9.25
N THR A 29 -10.79 1.16 -10.19
CA THR A 29 -11.51 0.10 -10.92
C THR A 29 -10.83 -1.25 -10.72
N ASP A 30 -11.61 -2.33 -10.78
CA ASP A 30 -11.06 -3.68 -10.92
C ASP A 30 -10.62 -3.98 -12.37
N LEU A 31 -10.12 -5.19 -12.62
CA LEU A 31 -9.69 -5.60 -13.96
C LEU A 31 -10.83 -5.74 -14.98
N ASP A 32 -12.06 -5.86 -14.52
CA ASP A 32 -13.27 -5.95 -15.35
C ASP A 32 -13.87 -4.57 -15.61
N GLY A 33 -13.32 -3.50 -15.00
CA GLY A 33 -13.76 -2.13 -15.16
C GLY A 33 -14.89 -1.71 -14.22
N ASN A 34 -15.21 -2.53 -13.20
CA ASN A 34 -16.18 -2.16 -12.17
C ASN A 34 -15.55 -1.18 -11.18
N ALA A 35 -16.35 -0.25 -10.67
CA ALA A 35 -15.95 0.67 -9.61
C ALA A 35 -15.66 -0.10 -8.31
N PHE A 36 -14.55 0.24 -7.64
CA PHE A 36 -14.11 -0.37 -6.41
C PHE A 36 -13.64 0.72 -5.42
N ASN A 37 -14.27 0.81 -4.27
CA ASN A 37 -13.80 1.71 -3.22
C ASN A 37 -12.63 1.06 -2.47
N ILE A 38 -11.48 1.73 -2.46
CA ILE A 38 -10.27 1.15 -1.83
C ILE A 38 -10.45 0.85 -0.33
N GLN A 39 -11.33 1.55 0.38
CA GLN A 39 -11.57 1.29 1.80
C GLN A 39 -12.19 -0.09 2.05
N SER A 40 -12.88 -0.68 1.07
CA SER A 40 -13.50 -2.00 1.25
C SER A 40 -12.49 -3.15 1.39
N VAL A 41 -11.22 -2.94 1.05
CA VAL A 41 -10.18 -3.96 1.33
C VAL A 41 -10.00 -4.23 2.83
N MET A 42 -10.41 -3.29 3.70
CA MET A 42 -10.29 -3.39 5.15
C MET A 42 -11.50 -4.07 5.84
N GLU A 43 -12.58 -4.38 5.11
CA GLU A 43 -13.84 -4.88 5.71
C GLU A 43 -13.69 -6.21 6.43
N ASP A 44 -12.75 -7.07 6.02
CA ASP A 44 -12.52 -8.36 6.68
C ASP A 44 -11.71 -8.25 7.98
N GLY A 45 -11.20 -7.06 8.30
CA GLY A 45 -10.45 -6.80 9.53
C GLY A 45 -9.11 -7.54 9.62
N VAL A 46 -8.52 -7.88 8.49
CA VAL A 46 -7.17 -8.46 8.37
C VAL A 46 -6.17 -7.40 7.92
N PRO A 47 -4.85 -7.58 8.17
CA PRO A 47 -3.83 -6.71 7.61
C PRO A 47 -3.90 -6.66 6.08
N VAL A 48 -3.54 -5.51 5.49
CA VAL A 48 -3.58 -5.34 4.03
C VAL A 48 -2.23 -4.81 3.55
N VAL A 49 -1.65 -5.49 2.57
CA VAL A 49 -0.51 -5.01 1.79
C VAL A 49 -1.03 -4.35 0.52
N ILE A 50 -0.57 -3.14 0.23
CA ILE A 50 -0.84 -2.46 -1.04
C ILE A 50 0.48 -2.22 -1.75
N SER A 51 0.68 -2.83 -2.93
CA SER A 51 1.82 -2.55 -3.81
C SER A 51 1.38 -1.69 -4.99
N PHE A 52 2.01 -0.52 -5.13
CA PHE A 52 1.82 0.36 -6.29
C PHE A 52 2.82 0.02 -7.38
N TRP A 53 2.33 -0.26 -8.57
CA TRP A 53 3.15 -0.72 -9.70
C TRP A 53 2.67 -0.16 -11.04
N TYR A 54 3.35 -0.47 -12.15
CA TYR A 54 2.88 -0.25 -13.52
C TYR A 54 3.54 -1.25 -14.48
N THR A 55 2.91 -1.46 -15.64
CA THR A 55 3.24 -2.57 -16.55
C THR A 55 4.66 -2.54 -17.13
N THR A 56 5.30 -1.38 -17.23
CA THR A 56 6.68 -1.23 -17.75
C THR A 56 7.73 -1.09 -16.65
N CYS A 57 7.33 -1.19 -15.38
CA CYS A 57 8.21 -1.10 -14.22
C CYS A 57 8.92 -2.44 -13.97
N LYS A 58 10.15 -2.58 -14.41
CA LYS A 58 10.90 -3.83 -14.24
C LYS A 58 11.03 -4.27 -12.76
N PRO A 59 11.45 -3.41 -11.80
CA PRO A 59 11.54 -3.83 -10.40
C PRO A 59 10.17 -4.18 -9.80
N CYS A 60 9.07 -3.51 -10.23
CA CYS A 60 7.72 -3.88 -9.78
C CYS A 60 7.33 -5.30 -10.23
N LEU A 61 7.65 -5.64 -11.48
CA LEU A 61 7.37 -6.97 -12.02
C LEU A 61 8.20 -8.07 -11.34
N GLN A 62 9.40 -7.73 -10.88
CA GLN A 62 10.24 -8.63 -10.08
C GLN A 62 9.66 -8.83 -8.68
N GLU A 63 9.25 -7.75 -8.00
CA GLU A 63 8.59 -7.80 -6.68
C GLU A 63 7.33 -8.65 -6.73
N LEU A 64 6.38 -8.33 -7.63
CA LEU A 64 5.13 -9.08 -7.74
C LEU A 64 5.36 -10.55 -8.09
N GLY A 65 6.37 -10.86 -8.93
CA GLY A 65 6.75 -12.22 -9.23
C GLY A 65 7.29 -12.97 -8.02
N ALA A 66 8.24 -12.36 -7.28
CA ALA A 66 8.83 -12.98 -6.10
C ALA A 66 7.78 -13.22 -5.00
N ILE A 67 6.88 -12.24 -4.77
CA ILE A 67 5.78 -12.42 -3.80
C ILE A 67 4.83 -13.52 -4.27
N ASN A 68 4.47 -13.57 -5.56
CA ASN A 68 3.59 -14.60 -6.09
C ASN A 68 4.16 -16.02 -5.88
N ASP A 69 5.47 -16.18 -6.02
CA ASP A 69 6.12 -17.47 -5.87
C ASP A 69 6.04 -18.04 -4.45
N VAL A 70 5.88 -17.18 -3.43
CA VAL A 70 5.83 -17.56 -2.01
C VAL A 70 4.47 -17.28 -1.36
N TYR A 71 3.53 -16.69 -2.08
CA TYR A 71 2.27 -16.18 -1.51
C TYR A 71 1.43 -17.27 -0.85
N SER A 72 1.36 -18.47 -1.46
CA SER A 72 0.64 -19.60 -0.89
C SER A 72 1.20 -20.01 0.48
N ASP A 73 2.54 -20.06 0.60
CA ASP A 73 3.19 -20.42 1.86
C ASP A 73 2.92 -19.34 2.92
N TRP A 74 2.92 -18.06 2.53
CA TRP A 74 2.59 -16.96 3.43
C TRP A 74 1.14 -17.00 3.93
N GLN A 75 0.20 -17.40 3.07
CA GLN A 75 -1.22 -17.54 3.45
C GLN A 75 -1.47 -18.71 4.41
N ASP A 76 -0.59 -19.71 4.42
CA ASP A 76 -0.64 -20.81 5.40
C ASP A 76 -0.17 -20.36 6.80
N GLU A 77 0.67 -19.31 6.88
CA GLU A 77 1.24 -18.80 8.13
C GLU A 77 0.55 -17.55 8.68
N ALA A 78 -0.03 -16.70 7.80
CA ALA A 78 -0.58 -15.40 8.17
C ALA A 78 -1.85 -15.06 7.37
N GLU A 79 -2.84 -14.50 8.05
CA GLU A 79 -4.07 -14.04 7.40
C GLU A 79 -3.92 -12.57 7.01
N PHE A 80 -3.79 -12.28 5.72
CA PHE A 80 -3.70 -10.92 5.18
C PHE A 80 -4.20 -10.87 3.73
N LYS A 81 -4.45 -9.65 3.23
CA LYS A 81 -4.76 -9.40 1.82
C LYS A 81 -3.58 -8.75 1.11
N PHE A 82 -3.35 -9.14 -0.15
CA PHE A 82 -2.42 -8.46 -1.03
C PHE A 82 -3.18 -7.77 -2.18
N VAL A 83 -2.99 -6.46 -2.30
CA VAL A 83 -3.65 -5.60 -3.27
C VAL A 83 -2.59 -4.95 -4.15
N ALA A 84 -2.57 -5.30 -5.44
CA ALA A 84 -1.68 -4.71 -6.42
C ALA A 84 -2.40 -3.59 -7.20
N VAL A 85 -2.03 -2.33 -6.93
CA VAL A 85 -2.63 -1.16 -7.56
C VAL A 85 -1.78 -0.71 -8.74
N SER A 86 -2.27 -0.91 -9.96
CA SER A 86 -1.63 -0.38 -11.16
C SER A 86 -1.86 1.13 -11.28
N THR A 87 -0.78 1.84 -11.56
CA THR A 87 -0.79 3.28 -11.85
C THR A 87 -0.62 3.58 -13.35
N ASP A 88 -0.86 2.59 -14.20
CA ASP A 88 -0.93 2.75 -15.64
C ASP A 88 -2.05 3.73 -16.02
N ASP A 89 -1.74 4.70 -16.86
CA ASP A 89 -2.71 5.70 -17.32
C ASP A 89 -3.70 5.12 -18.35
N SER A 90 -4.63 5.92 -18.83
CA SER A 90 -5.66 5.51 -19.79
C SER A 90 -5.12 4.92 -21.11
N ARG A 91 -3.85 5.18 -21.46
CA ARG A 91 -3.20 4.66 -22.68
C ARG A 91 -2.59 3.28 -22.46
N SER A 92 -2.27 2.93 -21.21
CA SER A 92 -1.53 1.72 -20.85
C SER A 92 -2.34 0.75 -19.98
N SER A 93 -3.38 1.21 -19.28
CA SER A 93 -4.18 0.39 -18.36
C SER A 93 -4.80 -0.86 -19.00
N SER A 94 -5.14 -0.81 -20.31
CA SER A 94 -5.64 -1.98 -21.05
C SER A 94 -4.65 -3.14 -21.16
N LYS A 95 -3.36 -2.92 -20.83
CA LYS A 95 -2.32 -3.96 -20.84
C LYS A 95 -2.25 -4.73 -19.51
N VAL A 96 -2.86 -4.20 -18.43
CA VAL A 96 -2.73 -4.76 -17.08
C VAL A 96 -3.38 -6.14 -17.00
N ALA A 97 -4.65 -6.29 -17.34
CA ALA A 97 -5.36 -7.57 -17.26
C ALA A 97 -4.71 -8.67 -18.12
N PRO A 98 -4.31 -8.44 -19.41
CA PRO A 98 -3.58 -9.43 -20.18
C PRO A 98 -2.23 -9.82 -19.56
N MET A 99 -1.52 -8.88 -18.95
CA MET A 99 -0.24 -9.14 -18.28
C MET A 99 -0.43 -9.99 -17.02
N VAL A 100 -1.38 -9.64 -16.17
CA VAL A 100 -1.72 -10.39 -14.94
C VAL A 100 -2.08 -11.83 -15.28
N ASN A 101 -3.00 -12.03 -16.24
CA ASN A 101 -3.42 -13.35 -16.69
C ASN A 101 -2.27 -14.14 -17.31
N GLY A 102 -1.46 -13.50 -18.15
CA GLY A 102 -0.32 -14.15 -18.80
C GLY A 102 0.79 -14.57 -17.84
N ARG A 103 0.85 -13.99 -16.65
CA ARG A 103 1.79 -14.34 -15.58
C ARG A 103 1.23 -15.32 -14.55
N GLY A 104 -0.07 -15.59 -14.60
CA GLY A 104 -0.74 -16.47 -13.65
C GLY A 104 -0.87 -15.88 -12.24
N TRP A 105 -0.87 -14.54 -12.12
CA TRP A 105 -1.04 -13.84 -10.84
C TRP A 105 -2.52 -13.80 -10.45
N ASN A 106 -3.08 -14.90 -9.96
CA ASN A 106 -4.52 -15.03 -9.73
C ASN A 106 -4.90 -14.84 -8.26
N ASP A 107 -3.93 -14.82 -7.34
CA ASP A 107 -4.17 -14.82 -5.90
C ASP A 107 -4.20 -13.40 -5.30
N PHE A 108 -3.82 -12.39 -6.09
CA PHE A 108 -3.85 -10.99 -5.68
C PHE A 108 -5.12 -10.30 -6.14
N LEU A 109 -5.56 -9.30 -5.36
CA LEU A 109 -6.53 -8.34 -5.84
C LEU A 109 -5.82 -7.27 -6.69
N PHE A 110 -6.13 -7.21 -7.99
CA PHE A 110 -5.62 -6.18 -8.88
C PHE A 110 -6.62 -5.05 -9.08
N LEU A 111 -6.14 -3.81 -8.88
CA LEU A 111 -6.92 -2.60 -9.06
C LEU A 111 -6.19 -1.63 -9.98
N LEU A 112 -6.93 -0.74 -10.64
CA LEU A 112 -6.43 0.24 -11.61
C LEU A 112 -6.71 1.66 -11.08
N ASP A 113 -5.66 2.41 -10.77
CA ASP A 113 -5.69 3.83 -10.40
C ASP A 113 -5.32 4.68 -11.62
N VAL A 114 -6.15 4.62 -12.66
CA VAL A 114 -5.89 5.20 -13.99
C VAL A 114 -5.64 6.71 -13.94
N ASN A 115 -6.31 7.40 -13.02
CA ASN A 115 -6.16 8.85 -12.83
C ASN A 115 -5.04 9.20 -11.83
N GLY A 116 -4.48 8.21 -11.11
CA GLY A 116 -3.49 8.42 -10.07
C GLY A 116 -4.03 9.10 -8.82
N ASP A 117 -5.33 9.04 -8.57
CA ASP A 117 -5.97 9.69 -7.42
C ASP A 117 -5.55 9.02 -6.11
N LEU A 118 -5.58 7.69 -6.07
CA LEU A 118 -5.14 6.91 -4.92
C LEU A 118 -3.64 7.07 -4.67
N LYS A 119 -2.83 6.96 -5.72
CA LYS A 119 -1.39 7.19 -5.67
C LYS A 119 -1.06 8.55 -5.05
N ARG A 120 -1.75 9.63 -5.48
CA ARG A 120 -1.53 10.98 -4.93
C ARG A 120 -1.96 11.08 -3.46
N ALA A 121 -3.14 10.55 -3.13
CA ALA A 121 -3.67 10.60 -1.78
C ALA A 121 -2.81 9.81 -0.77
N MET A 122 -2.18 8.70 -1.22
CA MET A 122 -1.24 7.90 -0.44
C MET A 122 0.20 8.44 -0.49
N ASN A 123 0.43 9.60 -1.14
CA ASN A 123 1.75 10.24 -1.29
C ASN A 123 2.82 9.32 -1.93
N VAL A 124 2.41 8.43 -2.83
CA VAL A 124 3.33 7.54 -3.55
C VAL A 124 3.99 8.31 -4.70
N GLN A 125 5.32 8.49 -4.63
CA GLN A 125 6.09 9.23 -5.64
C GLN A 125 6.74 8.29 -6.65
N THR A 126 7.21 7.13 -6.19
CA THR A 126 8.01 6.17 -6.97
C THR A 126 7.38 4.77 -6.88
N GLN A 127 7.59 3.93 -7.88
CA GLN A 127 7.19 2.51 -7.86
C GLN A 127 8.42 1.60 -8.06
N PRO A 128 8.39 0.40 -7.45
CA PRO A 128 7.34 -0.06 -6.57
C PRO A 128 7.34 0.70 -5.24
N THR A 129 6.17 0.87 -4.66
CA THR A 129 6.00 1.28 -3.27
C THR A 129 5.02 0.31 -2.62
N VAL A 130 5.48 -0.35 -1.57
CA VAL A 130 4.66 -1.24 -0.73
C VAL A 130 4.26 -0.52 0.53
N ILE A 131 3.00 -0.63 0.90
CA ILE A 131 2.43 -0.08 2.14
C ILE A 131 1.71 -1.21 2.86
N LEU A 132 2.03 -1.45 4.13
CA LEU A 132 1.32 -2.39 5.00
C LEU A 132 0.42 -1.63 5.97
N LEU A 133 -0.84 -2.03 6.01
CA LEU A 133 -1.81 -1.55 6.98
C LEU A 133 -2.12 -2.63 8.01
N ASP A 134 -2.21 -2.24 9.27
CA ASP A 134 -2.67 -3.11 10.34
C ASP A 134 -4.19 -3.38 10.23
N ARG A 135 -4.73 -4.26 11.09
CA ARG A 135 -6.16 -4.60 11.15
C ARG A 135 -7.09 -3.40 11.39
N LYS A 136 -6.55 -2.27 11.87
CA LYS A 136 -7.28 -1.01 12.13
C LYS A 136 -7.16 -0.02 10.98
N GLY A 137 -6.41 -0.36 9.93
CA GLY A 137 -6.15 0.50 8.79
C GLY A 137 -5.06 1.55 9.03
N ASN A 138 -4.24 1.43 10.08
CA ASN A 138 -3.08 2.30 10.25
C ASN A 138 -1.94 1.82 9.38
N ILE A 139 -1.23 2.76 8.73
CA ILE A 139 0.00 2.44 8.00
C ILE A 139 1.10 2.14 9.03
N VAL A 140 1.63 0.92 8.99
CA VAL A 140 2.64 0.43 9.92
C VAL A 140 4.01 0.18 9.28
N TYR A 141 4.04 -0.01 7.97
CA TYR A 141 5.27 -0.18 7.20
C TYR A 141 5.12 0.44 5.79
N THR A 142 6.22 0.98 5.27
CA THR A 142 6.31 1.47 3.89
C THR A 142 7.70 1.19 3.35
N HIS A 143 7.78 0.57 2.19
CA HIS A 143 9.02 0.30 1.47
C HIS A 143 8.96 0.88 0.05
N ILE A 144 10.07 1.44 -0.42
CA ILE A 144 10.18 2.04 -1.75
C ILE A 144 11.32 1.38 -2.52
N GLY A 145 11.00 0.95 -3.73
CA GLY A 145 11.92 0.18 -4.57
C GLY A 145 11.84 -1.32 -4.28
N TYR A 146 12.59 -2.11 -5.06
CA TYR A 146 12.68 -3.55 -4.84
C TYR A 146 14.09 -4.05 -5.18
N THR A 147 14.62 -4.87 -4.29
CA THR A 147 15.78 -5.75 -4.51
C THR A 147 15.42 -7.15 -4.03
N PRO A 148 15.92 -8.24 -4.67
CA PRO A 148 15.65 -9.59 -4.22
C PRO A 148 15.95 -9.78 -2.73
N GLY A 149 14.97 -10.35 -1.99
CA GLY A 149 14.98 -10.52 -0.55
C GLY A 149 14.10 -9.51 0.20
N ASN A 150 13.66 -8.40 -0.42
CA ASN A 150 12.75 -7.46 0.25
C ASN A 150 11.35 -8.07 0.50
N GLU A 151 10.97 -9.09 -0.25
CA GLU A 151 9.75 -9.86 0.01
C GLU A 151 9.80 -10.57 1.37
N GLU A 152 10.95 -11.10 1.78
CA GLU A 152 11.11 -11.73 3.09
C GLU A 152 10.96 -10.71 4.23
N GLU A 153 11.56 -9.52 4.08
CA GLU A 153 11.40 -8.42 5.03
C GLU A 153 9.93 -7.99 5.15
N LEU A 154 9.23 -7.90 4.01
CA LEU A 154 7.79 -7.59 4.01
C LEU A 154 7.01 -8.64 4.79
N PHE A 155 7.32 -9.92 4.62
CA PHE A 155 6.62 -10.99 5.34
C PHE A 155 6.86 -10.92 6.85
N GLU A 156 8.10 -10.63 7.28
CA GLU A 156 8.40 -10.39 8.69
C GLU A 156 7.56 -9.24 9.28
N GLU A 157 7.32 -8.16 8.52
CA GLU A 157 6.46 -7.06 8.96
C GLU A 157 4.98 -7.47 9.01
N ILE A 158 4.50 -8.29 8.07
CA ILE A 158 3.14 -8.84 8.09
C ILE A 158 2.92 -9.68 9.36
N LEU A 159 3.88 -10.53 9.74
CA LEU A 159 3.78 -11.36 10.95
C LEU A 159 3.67 -10.54 12.24
N LYS A 160 4.22 -9.34 12.30
CA LYS A 160 4.16 -8.46 13.49
C LYS A 160 2.77 -7.86 13.74
N VAL A 161 1.88 -7.87 12.74
CA VAL A 161 0.56 -7.20 12.79
C VAL A 161 -0.63 -8.18 12.72
N GLN A 162 -0.38 -9.47 12.95
CA GLN A 162 -1.39 -10.53 13.00
C GLN A 162 -2.40 -10.39 14.14
#